data_83e697c283d6669d7ef7e46f9a3b59cd
#
_entry.id   83e697c283d6669d7ef7e46f9a3b59cd
#
_cell.length_a   1.000
_cell.length_b   1.000
_cell.length_c   1.000
_cell.angle_alpha   90.00
_cell.angle_beta   90.00
_cell.angle_gamma   90.00
#
_symmetry.space_group_name_H-M   'P 1'
#
loop_
_entity.id
_entity.type
_entity.pdbx_description
1 polymer ?
#
loop_
_entity_poly.entity_id
_entity_poly.type
_entity_poly.pdbx_seq_one_letter_code
_entity_poly.pdbx_strand_id
1 'polypeptide(L)'
;MKDIQLYQQILGLVAPWRVESVALKPKEREIEVRVSFAETLWACPQCEQRMEIHDYEERRWRHLDSCQFKTILVSRVPIVRCPEHGSQTVAVPWAEKYDRFSRLFERLAIDVMLECSISGACEILGISWDEADGIKQRAVKRGLARK
;
A
#
# COMPACT_ATOMS: atom_id res chain seq x y z
N MET A 1 -3.61 -20.41 -14.24
CA MET A 1 -3.39 -18.98 -13.88
C MET A 1 -1.99 -18.84 -13.28
N LYS A 2 -1.22 -17.92 -13.80
CA LYS A 2 0.11 -17.64 -13.25
C LYS A 2 0.01 -16.82 -11.97
N ASP A 3 1.03 -16.88 -11.11
CA ASP A 3 1.07 -16.14 -9.86
C ASP A 3 0.89 -14.63 -10.05
N ILE A 4 1.52 -14.05 -11.07
CA ILE A 4 1.40 -12.64 -11.42
C ILE A 4 -0.06 -12.28 -11.69
N GLN A 5 -0.76 -13.11 -12.46
CA GLN A 5 -2.16 -12.88 -12.81
C GLN A 5 -3.07 -12.98 -11.58
N LEU A 6 -2.78 -13.94 -10.70
CA LEU A 6 -3.54 -14.12 -9.47
C LEU A 6 -3.46 -12.87 -8.59
N TYR A 7 -2.25 -12.38 -8.34
CA TYR A 7 -2.06 -11.18 -7.52
C TYR A 7 -2.60 -9.92 -8.20
N GLN A 8 -2.49 -9.83 -9.53
CA GLN A 8 -3.08 -8.72 -10.28
C GLN A 8 -4.60 -8.63 -10.02
N GLN A 9 -5.28 -9.76 -10.03
CA GLN A 9 -6.72 -9.81 -9.79
C GLN A 9 -7.09 -9.60 -8.32
N ILE A 10 -6.35 -10.22 -7.40
CA ILE A 10 -6.59 -10.07 -5.96
C ILE A 10 -6.42 -8.62 -5.53
N LEU A 11 -5.39 -7.95 -6.03
CA LEU A 11 -5.11 -6.55 -5.71
C LEU A 11 -6.05 -5.59 -6.41
N GLY A 12 -6.78 -6.06 -7.43
CA GLY A 12 -7.69 -5.23 -8.19
C GLY A 12 -7.00 -4.12 -8.97
N LEU A 13 -5.76 -4.36 -9.39
CA LEU A 13 -4.98 -3.36 -10.10
C LEU A 13 -5.50 -3.16 -11.52
N VAL A 14 -5.60 -1.90 -11.91
CA VAL A 14 -5.97 -1.50 -13.27
C VAL A 14 -4.82 -0.70 -13.87
N ALA A 15 -4.77 -0.66 -15.22
CA ALA A 15 -3.75 0.11 -15.92
C ALA A 15 -3.68 1.55 -15.37
N PRO A 16 -2.51 2.17 -15.23
CA PRO A 16 -1.21 1.67 -15.69
C PRO A 16 -0.45 0.78 -14.70
N TRP A 17 -1.02 0.50 -13.53
CA TRP A 17 -0.39 -0.34 -12.52
C TRP A 17 -0.52 -1.82 -12.85
N ARG A 18 0.56 -2.57 -12.67
CA ARG A 18 0.57 -4.02 -12.92
C ARG A 18 1.53 -4.72 -11.98
N VAL A 19 1.27 -5.99 -11.71
CA VAL A 19 2.21 -6.84 -10.96
C VAL A 19 3.33 -7.23 -11.91
N GLU A 20 4.57 -6.90 -11.53
CA GLU A 20 5.76 -7.22 -12.29
C GLU A 20 6.32 -8.58 -11.93
N SER A 21 6.40 -8.87 -10.62
CA SER A 21 6.95 -10.13 -10.12
C SER A 21 6.39 -10.49 -8.76
N VAL A 22 6.43 -11.77 -8.44
CA VAL A 22 6.07 -12.31 -7.13
C VAL A 22 7.21 -13.20 -6.67
N ALA A 23 7.78 -12.91 -5.50
CA ALA A 23 8.89 -13.66 -4.93
C ALA A 23 8.53 -14.22 -3.57
N LEU A 24 8.63 -15.53 -3.41
CA LEU A 24 8.44 -16.18 -2.14
C LEU A 24 9.75 -16.23 -1.38
N LYS A 25 9.73 -15.76 -0.14
CA LYS A 25 10.87 -15.80 0.78
C LYS A 25 10.51 -16.70 1.97
N PRO A 26 10.72 -18.03 1.86
CA PRO A 26 10.23 -18.98 2.86
C PRO A 26 10.84 -18.78 4.25
N LYS A 27 12.10 -18.41 4.33
CA LYS A 27 12.78 -18.23 5.62
C LYS A 27 12.20 -17.06 6.41
N GLU A 28 11.89 -15.97 5.72
CA GLU A 28 11.29 -14.77 6.32
C GLU A 28 9.77 -14.89 6.45
N ARG A 29 9.18 -15.93 5.87
CA ARG A 29 7.74 -16.13 5.77
C ARG A 29 7.05 -14.91 5.13
N GLU A 30 7.63 -14.45 4.05
CA GLU A 30 7.15 -13.30 3.29
C GLU A 30 6.95 -13.63 1.82
N ILE A 31 5.97 -12.95 1.22
CA ILE A 31 5.79 -12.91 -0.23
C ILE A 31 5.97 -11.44 -0.63
N GLU A 32 6.89 -11.20 -1.54
CA GLU A 32 7.13 -9.85 -2.06
C GLU A 32 6.50 -9.72 -3.44
N VAL A 33 5.55 -8.80 -3.55
CA VAL A 33 4.84 -8.52 -4.81
C VAL A 33 5.33 -7.17 -5.32
N ARG A 34 6.06 -7.18 -6.42
CA ARG A 34 6.55 -5.96 -7.03
C ARG A 34 5.55 -5.45 -8.04
N VAL A 35 5.11 -4.21 -7.85
CA VAL A 35 4.14 -3.53 -8.70
C VAL A 35 4.86 -2.44 -9.48
N SER A 36 4.59 -2.37 -10.77
CA SER A 36 5.18 -1.35 -11.64
C SER A 36 4.09 -0.73 -12.52
N PHE A 37 4.48 0.27 -13.30
CA PHE A 37 3.59 0.90 -14.26
C PHE A 37 4.37 1.18 -15.55
N ALA A 38 3.67 1.28 -16.66
CA ALA A 38 4.28 1.39 -17.99
C ALA A 38 4.34 2.83 -18.52
N GLU A 39 3.86 3.81 -17.77
CA GLU A 39 3.75 5.20 -18.21
C GLU A 39 5.04 5.97 -17.92
N THR A 40 5.37 6.93 -18.79
CA THR A 40 6.49 7.87 -18.60
C THR A 40 6.01 9.24 -18.18
N LEU A 41 4.70 9.50 -18.30
CA LEU A 41 4.05 10.74 -17.90
C LEU A 41 3.09 10.47 -16.77
N TRP A 42 2.96 11.42 -15.87
CA TRP A 42 2.00 11.31 -14.78
C TRP A 42 1.41 12.67 -14.45
N ALA A 43 0.20 12.67 -13.90
CA ALA A 43 -0.47 13.90 -13.52
C ALA A 43 -0.03 14.34 -12.12
N CYS A 44 0.16 15.65 -11.94
CA CYS A 44 0.39 16.21 -10.61
C CYS A 44 -0.83 15.93 -9.73
N PRO A 45 -0.65 15.38 -8.52
CA PRO A 45 -1.78 15.08 -7.64
C PRO A 45 -2.64 16.26 -7.25
N GLN A 46 -2.10 17.48 -7.34
CA GLN A 46 -2.81 18.69 -6.93
C GLN A 46 -3.51 19.42 -8.09
N CYS A 47 -2.88 19.53 -9.26
CA CYS A 47 -3.44 20.29 -10.38
C CYS A 47 -3.78 19.44 -11.60
N GLU A 48 -3.49 18.14 -11.55
CA GLU A 48 -3.77 17.19 -12.62
C GLU A 48 -3.06 17.45 -13.95
N GLN A 49 -2.13 18.41 -13.99
CA GLN A 49 -1.33 18.67 -15.18
C GLN A 49 -0.37 17.50 -15.41
N ARG A 50 -0.41 16.92 -16.61
CA ARG A 50 0.47 15.80 -16.96
C ARG A 50 1.86 16.32 -17.29
N MET A 51 2.86 15.61 -16.78
CA MET A 51 4.26 15.97 -16.97
C MET A 51 5.14 14.73 -16.91
N GLU A 52 6.38 14.86 -17.31
CA GLU A 52 7.33 13.76 -17.25
C GLU A 52 7.67 13.43 -15.81
N ILE A 53 7.88 12.14 -15.56
CA ILE A 53 8.30 11.66 -14.24
C ILE A 53 9.74 12.14 -14.04
N HIS A 54 9.97 12.85 -12.92
CA HIS A 54 11.27 13.41 -12.59
C HIS A 54 12.17 12.41 -11.90
N ASP A 55 11.63 11.59 -10.98
CA ASP A 55 12.38 10.65 -10.19
C ASP A 55 11.42 9.57 -9.64
N TYR A 56 11.99 8.61 -8.92
CA TYR A 56 11.25 7.50 -8.32
C TYR A 56 11.71 7.29 -6.89
N GLU A 57 10.78 6.88 -6.03
CA GLU A 57 11.08 6.49 -4.65
C GLU A 57 10.59 5.06 -4.44
N GLU A 58 11.48 4.15 -4.04
CA GLU A 58 11.07 2.78 -3.74
C GLU A 58 10.42 2.76 -2.37
N ARG A 59 9.19 2.22 -2.31
CA ARG A 59 8.40 2.12 -1.09
C ARG A 59 7.86 0.72 -0.91
N ARG A 60 7.59 0.35 0.35
CA ARG A 60 7.07 -0.94 0.74
C ARG A 60 5.82 -0.75 1.59
N TRP A 61 4.82 -1.63 1.37
CA TRP A 61 3.58 -1.62 2.14
C TRP A 61 3.26 -3.03 2.60
N ARG A 62 2.80 -3.17 3.85
CA ARG A 62 2.25 -4.42 4.33
C ARG A 62 0.82 -4.56 3.81
N HIS A 63 0.57 -5.68 3.15
CA HIS A 63 -0.76 -6.03 2.64
C HIS A 63 -1.31 -7.24 3.41
N LEU A 64 -2.52 -7.69 3.07
CA LEU A 64 -3.14 -8.86 3.67
C LEU A 64 -2.27 -10.10 3.46
N ASP A 65 -2.13 -10.91 4.51
CA ASP A 65 -1.33 -12.11 4.45
C ASP A 65 -1.88 -13.11 3.43
N SER A 66 -0.99 -13.81 2.75
CA SER A 66 -1.34 -14.89 1.82
C SER A 66 -0.92 -16.21 2.48
N CYS A 67 -1.91 -17.04 2.85
CA CYS A 67 -1.65 -18.32 3.53
C CYS A 67 -0.73 -18.15 4.75
N GLN A 68 -0.97 -17.11 5.54
CA GLN A 68 -0.19 -16.73 6.73
C GLN A 68 1.25 -16.29 6.46
N PHE A 69 1.62 -16.09 5.19
CA PHE A 69 2.83 -15.38 4.83
C PHE A 69 2.54 -13.88 4.77
N LYS A 70 3.43 -13.08 5.31
CA LYS A 70 3.31 -11.62 5.18
C LYS A 70 3.48 -11.25 3.71
N THR A 71 2.51 -10.53 3.19
CA THR A 71 2.55 -10.06 1.80
C THR A 71 2.98 -8.60 1.79
N ILE A 72 4.10 -8.32 1.13
CA ILE A 72 4.68 -6.99 1.06
C ILE A 72 4.60 -6.50 -0.39
N LEU A 73 3.93 -5.37 -0.58
CA LEU A 73 3.91 -4.70 -1.89
C LEU A 73 5.13 -3.79 -1.97
N VAL A 74 5.85 -3.87 -3.09
CA VAL A 74 7.02 -3.04 -3.34
C VAL A 74 6.82 -2.34 -4.68
N SER A 75 7.04 -1.03 -4.72
CA SER A 75 6.91 -0.28 -5.96
C SER A 75 7.84 0.92 -5.96
N ARG A 76 8.33 1.26 -7.14
CA ARG A 76 9.02 2.53 -7.39
C ARG A 76 7.95 3.56 -7.73
N VAL A 77 7.63 4.41 -6.75
CA VAL A 77 6.57 5.40 -6.88
C VAL A 77 7.09 6.62 -7.63
N PRO A 78 6.40 7.10 -8.67
CA PRO A 78 6.85 8.27 -9.42
C PRO A 78 6.83 9.55 -8.59
N ILE A 79 7.79 10.41 -8.87
CA ILE A 79 7.83 11.78 -8.34
C ILE A 79 7.81 12.71 -9.55
N VAL A 80 6.84 13.60 -9.58
CA VAL A 80 6.73 14.63 -10.60
C VAL A 80 7.15 15.98 -10.02
N ARG A 81 7.72 16.85 -10.84
CA ARG A 81 8.08 18.20 -10.40
C ARG A 81 7.16 19.20 -11.10
N CYS A 82 6.13 19.61 -10.37
CA CYS A 82 5.17 20.58 -10.88
C CYS A 82 5.71 21.99 -10.75
N PRO A 83 5.62 22.84 -11.80
CA PRO A 83 6.05 24.24 -11.70
C PRO A 83 5.31 25.02 -10.63
N GLU A 84 4.06 24.66 -10.35
CA GLU A 84 3.23 25.37 -9.37
C GLU A 84 3.30 24.74 -7.97
N HIS A 85 3.45 23.41 -7.87
CA HIS A 85 3.35 22.67 -6.61
C HIS A 85 4.66 22.04 -6.15
N GLY A 86 5.73 22.16 -6.92
CA GLY A 86 7.01 21.57 -6.60
C GLY A 86 7.01 20.05 -6.77
N SER A 87 7.91 19.37 -6.06
CA SER A 87 8.02 17.92 -6.11
C SER A 87 6.82 17.27 -5.45
N GLN A 88 6.13 16.40 -6.19
CA GLN A 88 4.94 15.71 -5.71
C GLN A 88 5.10 14.20 -5.94
N THR A 89 4.90 13.41 -4.88
CA THR A 89 4.88 11.96 -5.00
C THR A 89 3.48 11.53 -5.45
N VAL A 90 3.43 10.69 -6.47
CA VAL A 90 2.17 10.18 -7.02
C VAL A 90 1.45 9.32 -5.98
N ALA A 91 0.12 9.44 -5.91
CA ALA A 91 -0.69 8.60 -5.04
C ALA A 91 -0.80 7.19 -5.62
N VAL A 92 -0.63 6.17 -4.77
CA VAL A 92 -0.84 4.78 -5.17
C VAL A 92 -2.29 4.37 -4.87
N PRO A 93 -2.88 3.46 -5.66
CA PRO A 93 -4.28 3.09 -5.46
C PRO A 93 -4.54 2.20 -4.25
N TRP A 94 -3.51 1.58 -3.68
CA TRP A 94 -3.70 0.59 -2.61
C TRP A 94 -3.46 1.11 -1.20
N ALA A 95 -2.98 2.34 -1.02
CA ALA A 95 -2.66 2.89 0.30
C ALA A 95 -2.89 4.39 0.38
N GLU A 96 -3.10 4.88 1.60
CA GLU A 96 -3.18 6.30 1.89
C GLU A 96 -1.77 6.92 1.81
N LYS A 97 -1.72 8.22 1.60
CA LYS A 97 -0.47 8.98 1.53
C LYS A 97 0.33 8.79 2.84
N TYR A 98 1.62 8.49 2.72
CA TYR A 98 2.57 8.25 3.82
C TYR A 98 2.28 7.02 4.68
N ASP A 99 1.27 6.22 4.34
CA ASP A 99 0.96 5.01 5.08
C ASP A 99 1.92 3.87 4.67
N ARG A 100 2.19 2.96 5.60
CA ARG A 100 3.01 1.77 5.38
C ARG A 100 2.17 0.50 5.21
N PHE A 101 0.86 0.64 5.31
CA PHE A 101 -0.09 -0.45 5.21
C PHE A 101 -1.06 -0.18 4.07
N SER A 102 -1.48 -1.24 3.38
CA SER A 102 -2.54 -1.11 2.40
C SER A 102 -3.87 -0.82 3.11
N ARG A 103 -4.81 -0.19 2.39
CA ARG A 103 -6.14 0.09 2.93
C ARG A 103 -6.85 -1.19 3.40
N LEU A 104 -6.71 -2.27 2.64
CA LEU A 104 -7.33 -3.55 3.00
C LEU A 104 -6.73 -4.14 4.26
N PHE A 105 -5.41 -4.01 4.44
CA PHE A 105 -4.77 -4.47 5.67
C PHE A 105 -5.26 -3.68 6.88
N GLU A 106 -5.35 -2.36 6.76
CA GLU A 106 -5.84 -1.52 7.86
C GLU A 106 -7.29 -1.86 8.22
N ARG A 107 -8.11 -2.15 7.22
CA ARG A 107 -9.50 -2.56 7.47
C ARG A 107 -9.57 -3.86 8.27
N LEU A 108 -8.78 -4.86 7.87
CA LEU A 108 -8.70 -6.11 8.63
C LEU A 108 -8.19 -5.87 10.04
N ALA A 109 -7.17 -5.04 10.19
CA ALA A 109 -6.61 -4.72 11.50
C ALA A 109 -7.65 -4.11 12.43
N ILE A 110 -8.47 -3.19 11.92
CA ILE A 110 -9.56 -2.58 12.68
C ILE A 110 -10.59 -3.65 13.10
N ASP A 111 -10.98 -4.52 12.18
CA ASP A 111 -11.94 -5.59 12.48
C ASP A 111 -11.41 -6.51 13.59
N VAL A 112 -10.14 -6.87 13.54
CA VAL A 112 -9.49 -7.71 14.57
C VAL A 112 -9.44 -6.97 15.90
N MET A 113 -9.07 -5.68 15.89
CA MET A 113 -8.97 -4.88 17.12
C MET A 113 -10.34 -4.65 17.80
N LEU A 114 -11.43 -4.75 17.05
CA LEU A 114 -12.78 -4.66 17.62
C LEU A 114 -13.19 -5.94 18.35
N GLU A 115 -12.59 -7.06 18.04
CA GLU A 115 -12.98 -8.38 18.57
C GLU A 115 -12.06 -8.94 19.63
N CYS A 116 -10.89 -8.31 19.86
CA CYS A 116 -9.94 -8.80 20.85
C CYS A 116 -9.14 -7.65 21.46
N SER A 117 -8.32 -7.97 22.48
CA SER A 117 -7.45 -6.97 23.09
C SER A 117 -6.42 -6.45 22.08
N ILE A 118 -5.88 -5.25 22.33
CA ILE A 118 -4.83 -4.68 21.48
C ILE A 118 -3.62 -5.63 21.42
N SER A 119 -3.24 -6.19 22.56
CA SER A 119 -2.14 -7.16 22.64
C SER A 119 -2.40 -8.38 21.75
N GLY A 120 -3.61 -8.95 21.83
CA GLY A 120 -4.01 -10.09 21.00
C GLY A 120 -4.03 -9.74 19.52
N ALA A 121 -4.55 -8.58 19.17
CA ALA A 121 -4.57 -8.10 17.79
C ALA A 121 -3.16 -7.95 17.22
N CYS A 122 -2.24 -7.36 17.98
CA CYS A 122 -0.85 -7.21 17.56
C CYS A 122 -0.19 -8.57 17.31
N GLU A 123 -0.47 -9.55 18.17
CA GLU A 123 0.06 -10.90 18.03
C GLU A 123 -0.49 -11.61 16.79
N ILE A 124 -1.80 -11.54 16.58
CA ILE A 124 -2.46 -12.16 15.41
C ILE A 124 -1.98 -11.55 14.11
N LEU A 125 -1.92 -10.22 14.07
CA LEU A 125 -1.57 -9.48 12.85
C LEU A 125 -0.06 -9.39 12.62
N GLY A 126 0.75 -9.62 13.66
CA GLY A 126 2.20 -9.46 13.56
C GLY A 126 2.61 -8.00 13.39
N ILE A 127 2.02 -7.10 14.18
CA ILE A 127 2.33 -5.67 14.18
C ILE A 127 2.70 -5.22 15.59
N SER A 128 3.36 -4.07 15.69
CA SER A 128 3.70 -3.47 16.97
C SER A 128 2.52 -2.70 17.55
N TRP A 129 2.62 -2.36 18.84
CA TRP A 129 1.63 -1.50 19.49
C TRP A 129 1.55 -0.13 18.83
N ASP A 130 2.70 0.45 18.45
CA ASP A 130 2.73 1.74 17.78
C ASP A 130 2.04 1.68 16.43
N GLU A 131 2.27 0.60 15.68
CA GLU A 131 1.60 0.38 14.40
C GLU A 131 0.08 0.24 14.57
N ALA A 132 -0.35 -0.54 15.57
CA ALA A 132 -1.77 -0.71 15.88
C ALA A 132 -2.39 0.63 16.28
N ASP A 133 -1.73 1.41 17.10
CA ASP A 133 -2.21 2.72 17.52
C ASP A 133 -2.34 3.68 16.34
N GLY A 134 -1.37 3.69 15.44
CA GLY A 134 -1.40 4.50 14.23
C GLY A 134 -2.58 4.14 13.32
N ILE A 135 -2.84 2.85 13.13
CA ILE A 135 -3.99 2.37 12.35
C ILE A 135 -5.30 2.84 12.99
N LYS A 136 -5.40 2.69 14.31
CA LYS A 136 -6.58 3.12 15.07
C LYS A 136 -6.82 4.62 14.95
N GLN A 137 -5.78 5.43 15.10
CA GLN A 137 -5.88 6.89 14.99
C GLN A 137 -6.34 7.31 13.59
N ARG A 138 -5.80 6.70 12.54
CA ARG A 138 -6.22 6.99 11.17
C ARG A 138 -7.69 6.62 10.94
N ALA A 139 -8.13 5.50 11.50
CA ALA A 139 -9.53 5.07 11.40
C ALA A 139 -10.48 6.04 12.08
N VAL A 140 -10.13 6.52 13.28
CA VAL A 140 -10.90 7.51 14.03
C VAL A 140 -10.99 8.81 13.23
N LYS A 141 -9.87 9.26 12.67
CA LYS A 141 -9.83 10.49 11.87
C LYS A 141 -10.73 10.39 10.63
N ARG A 142 -10.70 9.24 9.94
CA ARG A 142 -11.60 9.00 8.79
C ARG A 142 -13.06 8.98 9.20
N GLY A 143 -13.37 8.36 10.33
CA GLY A 143 -14.73 8.33 10.89
C GLY A 143 -15.26 9.72 11.22
N LEU A 144 -14.43 10.55 11.83
CA LEU A 144 -14.79 11.93 12.13
C LEU A 144 -14.99 12.76 10.85
N ALA A 145 -14.17 12.55 9.83
CA ALA A 145 -14.29 13.27 8.57
C ALA A 145 -15.59 12.96 7.82
N ARG A 146 -16.21 11.79 8.08
CA ARG A 146 -17.48 11.38 7.46
C ARG A 146 -18.70 11.91 8.17
N LYS A 147 -18.53 12.47 9.34
CA LYS A 147 -19.60 13.11 10.08
C LYS A 147 -19.69 14.58 9.70
#